data_898ed67a5e67a338abc0be2c58f80825
#
_entry.id   898ed67a5e67a338abc0be2c58f80825
#
_cell.length_a   1.000
_cell.length_b   1.000
_cell.length_c   1.000
_cell.angle_alpha   90.00
_cell.angle_beta   90.00
_cell.angle_gamma   90.00
#
_symmetry.space_group_name_H-M   'P 1'
#
loop_
_entity.id
_entity.type
_entity.pdbx_description
1 polymer ?
#
loop_
_entity_poly.entity_id
_entity_poly.type
_entity_poly.pdbx_seq_one_letter_code
_entity_poly.pdbx_strand_id
1 'polypeptide(L)'
;MGVSQKLKRFGHHLILGISGTTLSDDDKRALNELKPIGAIFFAKNFLDSTPYQVWLESFKDLNRQIREYTERDSMFMTLDHEGGRVIRTPPPITRFPHALLLRSHAYEVAKATAVELKSLGINLSWAPVADIFSHPDNPVIXARAFGNTPETATQGARDYYLGLRDSGILGCAKHFPGHGDTSKDSHIELPILNLTLEDLRLRELIPFKALIEVQIPLVMTVHILFPKIDPDVPGTLSQAILKTILREELGFEGVVVSDDLDMKAISDMFMKAGTVARSFNAGCDLFIVSRNINSSSIERTYRIAEDFADSLSNGSLDEAVVEAARERIEKLLAVTPQYPIHTLDKDVLLQHAQLAIASCYS
;
A
#
# COMPACT_ATOMS: atom_id res chain seq x y z
N MET A 1 -17.87 -25.51 -5.89
CA MET A 1 -16.52 -25.19 -5.39
C MET A 1 -16.53 -25.28 -3.87
N GLY A 2 -15.58 -26.02 -3.27
CA GLY A 2 -15.51 -26.18 -1.81
C GLY A 2 -15.06 -24.88 -1.12
N VAL A 3 -15.34 -24.75 0.18
CA VAL A 3 -15.01 -23.56 0.96
C VAL A 3 -13.51 -23.26 0.87
N SER A 4 -12.65 -24.26 1.05
CA SER A 4 -11.19 -24.11 0.97
C SER A 4 -10.74 -23.50 -0.37
N GLN A 5 -11.36 -23.90 -1.47
CA GLN A 5 -11.00 -23.38 -2.79
C GLN A 5 -11.42 -21.89 -2.95
N LYS A 6 -12.57 -21.52 -2.38
CA LYS A 6 -13.02 -20.10 -2.40
C LYS A 6 -12.10 -19.21 -1.55
N LEU A 7 -11.64 -19.72 -0.40
CA LEU A 7 -10.70 -18.97 0.44
C LEU A 7 -9.37 -18.74 -0.31
N LYS A 8 -8.86 -19.75 -1.02
CA LYS A 8 -7.64 -19.58 -1.87
C LYS A 8 -7.84 -18.55 -2.96
N ARG A 9 -9.06 -18.44 -3.52
CA ARG A 9 -9.35 -17.41 -4.53
C ARG A 9 -9.20 -16.01 -3.95
N PHE A 10 -9.65 -15.78 -2.71
CA PHE A 10 -9.44 -14.49 -2.05
C PHE A 10 -7.96 -14.16 -1.92
N GLY A 11 -7.11 -15.17 -1.74
CA GLY A 11 -5.66 -14.98 -1.67
C GLY A 11 -5.06 -14.27 -2.89
N HIS A 12 -5.68 -14.40 -4.07
CA HIS A 12 -5.25 -13.64 -5.28
C HIS A 12 -5.52 -12.14 -5.14
N HIS A 13 -6.27 -11.72 -4.12
CA HIS A 13 -6.64 -10.33 -3.85
C HIS A 13 -6.12 -9.88 -2.48
N LEU A 14 -5.16 -10.61 -1.87
CA LEU A 14 -4.73 -10.36 -0.49
C LEU A 14 -3.23 -10.10 -0.38
N ILE A 15 -2.88 -8.97 0.23
CA ILE A 15 -1.54 -8.69 0.76
C ILE A 15 -1.62 -8.90 2.27
N LEU A 16 -0.86 -9.86 2.78
CA LEU A 16 -0.96 -10.27 4.19
C LEU A 16 0.26 -9.82 5.00
N GLY A 17 0.02 -9.22 6.16
CA GLY A 17 1.08 -8.91 7.12
C GLY A 17 1.51 -10.13 7.91
N ILE A 18 2.79 -10.19 8.27
CA ILE A 18 3.41 -11.30 9.01
C ILE A 18 3.60 -10.89 10.47
N SER A 19 3.39 -11.83 11.39
CA SER A 19 3.32 -11.53 12.83
C SER A 19 4.65 -11.09 13.46
N GLY A 20 5.79 -11.59 12.95
CA GLY A 20 7.10 -11.30 13.55
C GLY A 20 8.26 -11.61 12.63
N THR A 21 9.43 -11.81 13.23
CA THR A 21 10.67 -12.12 12.50
C THR A 21 10.72 -13.58 12.04
N THR A 22 9.81 -14.42 12.55
CA THR A 22 9.62 -15.81 12.15
C THR A 22 8.14 -16.08 12.00
N LEU A 23 7.77 -17.09 11.21
CA LEU A 23 6.36 -17.45 11.03
C LEU A 23 5.79 -18.14 12.27
N SER A 24 4.73 -17.59 12.82
CA SER A 24 3.91 -18.27 13.84
C SER A 24 3.12 -19.40 13.17
N ASP A 25 2.49 -20.26 13.97
CA ASP A 25 1.63 -21.32 13.44
C ASP A 25 0.41 -20.72 12.71
N ASP A 26 -0.10 -19.58 13.18
CA ASP A 26 -1.17 -18.85 12.49
C ASP A 26 -0.71 -18.29 11.15
N ASP A 27 0.53 -17.78 11.06
CA ASP A 27 1.08 -17.33 9.78
C ASP A 27 1.16 -18.50 8.79
N LYS A 28 1.75 -19.63 9.23
CA LYS A 28 1.90 -20.83 8.39
C LYS A 28 0.55 -21.31 7.88
N ARG A 29 -0.45 -21.37 8.78
CA ARG A 29 -1.81 -21.76 8.43
C ARG A 29 -2.39 -20.84 7.37
N ALA A 30 -2.34 -19.51 7.60
CA ALA A 30 -2.92 -18.53 6.69
C ALA A 30 -2.21 -18.52 5.32
N LEU A 31 -0.88 -18.57 5.32
CA LEU A 31 -0.10 -18.63 4.08
C LEU A 31 -0.47 -19.86 3.26
N ASN A 32 -0.61 -21.01 3.92
CA ASN A 32 -0.93 -22.27 3.24
C ASN A 32 -2.40 -22.34 2.76
N GLU A 33 -3.33 -21.85 3.57
CA GLU A 33 -4.78 -21.98 3.26
C GLU A 33 -5.28 -20.88 2.34
N LEU A 34 -4.83 -19.62 2.53
CA LEU A 34 -5.28 -18.48 1.74
C LEU A 34 -4.40 -18.25 0.50
N LYS A 35 -3.12 -18.62 0.55
CA LYS A 35 -2.17 -18.40 -0.56
C LYS A 35 -2.15 -16.94 -1.03
N PRO A 36 -1.87 -15.96 -0.12
CA PRO A 36 -1.90 -14.54 -0.51
C PRO A 36 -0.96 -14.22 -1.68
N ILE A 37 -1.35 -13.24 -2.50
CA ILE A 37 -0.57 -12.81 -3.67
C ILE A 37 0.65 -11.99 -3.28
N GLY A 38 0.68 -11.49 -2.03
CA GLY A 38 1.83 -10.75 -1.52
C GLY A 38 1.88 -10.67 -0.02
N ALA A 39 3.00 -10.15 0.47
CA ALA A 39 3.23 -9.92 1.90
C ALA A 39 3.61 -8.45 2.14
N ILE A 40 3.18 -7.90 3.28
CA ILE A 40 3.57 -6.56 3.72
C ILE A 40 4.39 -6.65 5.02
N PHE A 41 5.52 -5.95 5.04
CA PHE A 41 6.47 -5.98 6.14
C PHE A 41 6.49 -4.67 6.94
N PHE A 42 6.73 -4.81 8.23
CA PHE A 42 6.83 -3.71 9.20
C PHE A 42 8.10 -3.90 10.03
N ALA A 43 8.42 -2.92 10.88
CA ALA A 43 9.61 -2.98 11.74
C ALA A 43 9.68 -4.29 12.55
N LYS A 44 8.53 -4.82 12.97
CA LYS A 44 8.44 -6.09 13.74
C LYS A 44 8.94 -7.32 12.98
N ASN A 45 9.13 -7.21 11.65
CA ASN A 45 9.59 -8.33 10.82
C ASN A 45 11.12 -8.35 10.66
N PHE A 46 11.81 -7.39 11.27
CA PHE A 46 13.27 -7.30 11.26
C PHE A 46 13.79 -7.47 12.68
N LEU A 47 14.89 -8.20 12.85
CA LEU A 47 15.53 -8.29 14.15
C LEU A 47 16.11 -6.92 14.54
N ASP A 48 15.67 -6.38 15.65
CA ASP A 48 16.13 -5.08 16.13
C ASP A 48 17.50 -5.21 16.82
N SER A 49 18.29 -4.13 16.72
CA SER A 49 19.55 -3.98 17.45
C SER A 49 20.55 -5.12 17.20
N THR A 50 20.53 -5.70 16.00
CA THR A 50 21.49 -6.74 15.59
C THR A 50 22.33 -6.25 14.40
N PRO A 51 23.53 -6.85 14.17
CA PRO A 51 24.33 -6.51 12.99
C PRO A 51 23.59 -6.76 11.68
N TYR A 52 23.94 -5.97 10.64
CA TYR A 52 23.29 -6.02 9.32
C TYR A 52 23.14 -7.45 8.77
N GLN A 53 24.23 -8.21 8.76
CA GLN A 53 24.19 -9.57 8.23
C GLN A 53 23.23 -10.47 9.01
N VAL A 54 23.13 -10.27 10.31
CA VAL A 54 22.27 -11.10 11.19
C VAL A 54 20.80 -10.87 10.88
N TRP A 55 20.37 -9.61 10.88
CA TRP A 55 18.95 -9.35 10.60
C TRP A 55 18.60 -9.62 9.13
N LEU A 56 19.55 -9.40 8.21
CA LEU A 56 19.32 -9.65 6.78
C LEU A 56 19.12 -11.15 6.51
N GLU A 57 19.94 -12.03 7.10
CA GLU A 57 19.76 -13.48 6.95
C GLU A 57 18.45 -13.95 7.59
N SER A 58 18.08 -13.41 8.76
CA SER A 58 16.78 -13.69 9.36
C SER A 58 15.63 -13.30 8.43
N PHE A 59 15.69 -12.10 7.85
CA PHE A 59 14.67 -11.60 6.93
C PHE A 59 14.63 -12.42 5.63
N LYS A 60 15.78 -12.86 5.15
CA LYS A 60 15.90 -13.73 3.97
C LYS A 60 15.23 -15.08 4.24
N ASP A 61 15.46 -15.67 5.41
CA ASP A 61 14.82 -16.94 5.79
C ASP A 61 13.30 -16.77 5.92
N LEU A 62 12.84 -15.66 6.50
CA LEU A 62 11.41 -15.34 6.59
C LEU A 62 10.77 -15.28 5.18
N ASN A 63 11.42 -14.57 4.25
CA ASN A 63 10.93 -14.45 2.86
C ASN A 63 10.88 -15.81 2.17
N ARG A 64 11.90 -16.65 2.36
CA ARG A 64 11.94 -18.01 1.79
C ARG A 64 10.75 -18.81 2.29
N GLN A 65 10.52 -18.81 3.61
CA GLN A 65 9.42 -19.55 4.22
C GLN A 65 8.05 -19.07 3.71
N ILE A 66 7.86 -17.75 3.55
CA ILE A 66 6.61 -17.19 3.01
C ILE A 66 6.33 -17.80 1.63
N ARG A 67 7.33 -17.82 0.73
CA ARG A 67 7.19 -18.39 -0.61
C ARG A 67 6.89 -19.90 -0.55
N GLU A 68 7.56 -20.62 0.32
CA GLU A 68 7.32 -22.06 0.50
C GLU A 68 5.89 -22.36 0.96
N TYR A 69 5.39 -21.66 1.97
CA TYR A 69 4.03 -21.88 2.47
C TYR A 69 2.95 -21.42 1.48
N THR A 70 3.20 -20.35 0.73
CA THR A 70 2.25 -19.89 -0.31
C THR A 70 2.34 -20.72 -1.59
N GLU A 71 3.45 -21.45 -1.80
CA GLU A 71 3.76 -22.17 -3.05
C GLU A 71 3.79 -21.19 -4.24
N ARG A 72 4.36 -19.97 -4.02
CA ARG A 72 4.43 -18.94 -5.05
C ARG A 72 5.87 -18.54 -5.34
N ASP A 73 6.28 -18.67 -6.59
CA ASP A 73 7.59 -18.15 -7.05
C ASP A 73 7.53 -16.63 -7.25
N SER A 74 6.37 -16.13 -7.67
CA SER A 74 6.17 -14.68 -7.89
C SER A 74 5.15 -14.13 -6.89
N MET A 75 5.55 -13.07 -6.18
CA MET A 75 4.71 -12.41 -5.15
C MET A 75 5.03 -10.92 -5.12
N PHE A 76 4.08 -10.13 -4.64
CA PHE A 76 4.35 -8.75 -4.23
C PHE A 76 4.97 -8.80 -2.83
N MET A 77 6.23 -8.39 -2.72
CA MET A 77 6.94 -8.26 -1.44
C MET A 77 7.00 -6.76 -1.13
N THR A 78 6.30 -6.32 -0.10
CA THR A 78 5.95 -4.90 0.02
C THR A 78 6.24 -4.33 1.41
N LEU A 79 6.44 -3.02 1.46
CA LEU A 79 6.46 -2.28 2.72
C LEU A 79 6.19 -0.78 2.48
N ASP A 80 5.86 -0.07 3.57
CA ASP A 80 5.86 1.39 3.57
C ASP A 80 7.28 1.89 3.75
N HIS A 81 7.79 2.66 2.80
CA HIS A 81 9.11 3.25 2.92
C HIS A 81 9.11 4.63 2.25
N GLU A 82 8.56 5.59 2.99
CA GLU A 82 8.31 6.95 2.48
C GLU A 82 9.44 7.92 2.84
N GLY A 83 10.26 7.56 3.81
CA GLY A 83 11.20 8.48 4.47
C GLY A 83 10.62 9.06 5.76
N GLY A 84 11.41 9.85 6.46
CA GLY A 84 11.02 10.47 7.71
C GLY A 84 10.60 9.45 8.77
N ARG A 85 9.37 9.62 9.26
CA ARG A 85 8.81 8.71 10.28
C ARG A 85 8.31 7.38 9.73
N VAL A 86 8.18 7.26 8.40
CA VAL A 86 7.64 6.05 7.76
C VAL A 86 8.77 5.29 7.09
N ILE A 87 9.60 4.65 7.92
CA ILE A 87 10.70 3.77 7.55
C ILE A 87 10.57 2.52 8.39
N ARG A 88 10.53 1.34 7.76
CA ARG A 88 10.28 0.08 8.46
C ARG A 88 11.53 -0.76 8.70
N THR A 89 12.62 -0.39 8.05
CA THR A 89 13.87 -1.18 8.05
C THR A 89 14.83 -0.71 9.14
N PRO A 90 15.67 -1.61 9.68
CA PRO A 90 16.74 -1.19 10.60
C PRO A 90 17.96 -0.65 9.84
N PRO A 91 18.89 -0.01 10.54
CA PRO A 91 20.17 0.34 9.94
C PRO A 91 20.91 -0.90 9.41
N PRO A 92 21.71 -0.79 8.34
CA PRO A 92 22.20 0.45 7.74
C PRO A 92 21.37 1.02 6.60
N ILE A 93 20.14 0.48 6.37
CA ILE A 93 19.24 1.01 5.35
C ILE A 93 19.02 2.50 5.64
N THR A 94 19.15 3.32 4.59
CA THR A 94 19.24 4.76 4.74
C THR A 94 17.92 5.37 5.24
N ARG A 95 18.03 6.28 6.19
CA ARG A 95 16.88 7.02 6.73
C ARG A 95 16.75 8.34 5.99
N PHE A 96 16.14 8.29 4.81
CA PHE A 96 15.87 9.51 4.02
C PHE A 96 14.92 10.43 4.79
N PRO A 97 15.01 11.76 4.59
CA PRO A 97 14.14 12.70 5.28
C PRO A 97 12.67 12.59 4.82
N HIS A 98 11.80 13.35 5.46
CA HIS A 98 10.38 13.46 5.07
C HIS A 98 10.24 13.97 3.63
N ALA A 99 9.21 13.51 2.94
CA ALA A 99 8.93 13.90 1.56
C ALA A 99 8.90 15.43 1.37
N LEU A 100 8.36 16.17 2.35
CA LEU A 100 8.29 17.64 2.30
C LEU A 100 9.66 18.31 2.15
N LEU A 101 10.73 17.65 2.58
CA LEU A 101 12.10 18.18 2.49
C LEU A 101 12.82 17.77 1.20
N LEU A 102 12.29 16.80 0.45
CA LEU A 102 13.01 16.24 -0.70
C LEU A 102 13.12 17.18 -1.90
N ARG A 103 12.11 18.02 -2.12
CA ARG A 103 12.12 19.04 -3.19
C ARG A 103 12.71 18.52 -4.50
N SER A 104 13.86 19.10 -4.93
CA SER A 104 14.53 18.72 -6.17
C SER A 104 15.24 17.37 -6.11
N HIS A 105 15.33 16.74 -4.95
CA HIS A 105 16.02 15.46 -4.77
C HIS A 105 15.07 14.25 -4.78
N ALA A 106 13.76 14.45 -5.00
CA ALA A 106 12.78 13.36 -4.89
C ALA A 106 13.12 12.18 -5.84
N TYR A 107 13.53 12.47 -7.06
CA TYR A 107 13.90 11.43 -8.04
C TYR A 107 15.13 10.63 -7.59
N GLU A 108 16.21 11.32 -7.19
CA GLU A 108 17.46 10.68 -6.77
C GLU A 108 17.27 9.87 -5.48
N VAL A 109 16.52 10.43 -4.53
CA VAL A 109 16.19 9.72 -3.28
C VAL A 109 15.37 8.46 -3.58
N ALA A 110 14.41 8.54 -4.48
CA ALA A 110 13.61 7.37 -4.86
C ALA A 110 14.48 6.30 -5.54
N LYS A 111 15.44 6.70 -6.39
CA LYS A 111 16.38 5.74 -6.99
C LYS A 111 17.24 5.04 -5.93
N ALA A 112 17.77 5.80 -4.97
CA ALA A 112 18.56 5.23 -3.87
C ALA A 112 17.71 4.30 -3.01
N THR A 113 16.48 4.74 -2.66
CA THR A 113 15.51 3.91 -1.95
C THR A 113 15.25 2.60 -2.70
N ALA A 114 15.03 2.67 -4.01
CA ALA A 114 14.77 1.48 -4.82
C ALA A 114 15.95 0.48 -4.80
N VAL A 115 17.18 0.98 -4.85
CA VAL A 115 18.37 0.11 -4.74
C VAL A 115 18.37 -0.65 -3.41
N GLU A 116 18.09 0.06 -2.33
CA GLU A 116 18.05 -0.56 -0.99
C GLU A 116 16.89 -1.55 -0.85
N LEU A 117 15.69 -1.18 -1.34
CA LEU A 117 14.53 -2.07 -1.28
C LEU A 117 14.74 -3.36 -2.10
N LYS A 118 15.34 -3.25 -3.29
CA LYS A 118 15.65 -4.43 -4.11
C LYS A 118 16.60 -5.38 -3.38
N SER A 119 17.59 -4.84 -2.64
CA SER A 119 18.53 -5.68 -1.89
C SER A 119 17.80 -6.48 -0.78
N LEU A 120 16.60 -6.06 -0.40
CA LEU A 120 15.74 -6.74 0.58
C LEU A 120 14.69 -7.63 -0.09
N GLY A 121 14.75 -7.81 -1.41
CA GLY A 121 13.75 -8.60 -2.13
C GLY A 121 12.38 -7.90 -2.27
N ILE A 122 12.31 -6.61 -1.93
CA ILE A 122 11.08 -5.82 -2.05
C ILE A 122 10.91 -5.39 -3.50
N ASN A 123 9.70 -5.50 -4.03
CA ASN A 123 9.40 -5.12 -5.41
C ASN A 123 8.26 -4.10 -5.54
N LEU A 124 7.61 -3.75 -4.41
CA LEU A 124 6.54 -2.76 -4.38
C LEU A 124 6.67 -1.91 -3.11
N SER A 125 6.78 -0.61 -3.27
CA SER A 125 6.73 0.36 -2.17
C SER A 125 5.37 1.05 -2.15
N TRP A 126 4.73 1.14 -0.98
CA TRP A 126 3.49 1.90 -0.81
C TRP A 126 3.83 3.40 -0.75
N ALA A 127 4.30 3.93 -1.88
CA ALA A 127 4.73 5.32 -2.11
C ALA A 127 4.63 5.60 -3.62
N PRO A 128 4.44 6.84 -4.02
CA PRO A 128 4.49 8.09 -3.24
C PRO A 128 3.16 8.44 -2.56
N VAL A 129 3.26 9.27 -1.52
CA VAL A 129 2.12 9.99 -0.98
C VAL A 129 1.76 11.09 -1.96
N ALA A 130 0.56 11.02 -2.55
CA ALA A 130 0.04 11.99 -3.50
C ALA A 130 -0.88 13.02 -2.82
N ASP A 131 -1.09 12.89 -1.51
CA ASP A 131 -1.87 13.84 -0.73
C ASP A 131 -1.18 15.20 -0.68
N ILE A 132 -1.97 16.26 -0.58
CA ILE A 132 -1.48 17.63 -0.43
C ILE A 132 -1.57 18.01 1.05
N PHE A 133 -0.51 18.59 1.62
CA PHE A 133 -0.53 19.06 3.01
C PHE A 133 -1.33 20.35 3.10
N SER A 134 -2.66 20.27 2.95
CA SER A 134 -3.56 21.39 2.88
C SER A 134 -4.05 21.89 4.25
N HIS A 135 -4.09 20.99 5.24
CA HIS A 135 -4.54 21.33 6.59
C HIS A 135 -3.35 21.28 7.57
N PRO A 136 -2.98 22.43 8.19
CA PRO A 136 -1.78 22.49 9.04
C PRO A 136 -1.82 21.57 10.26
N ASP A 137 -3.01 21.27 10.77
CA ASP A 137 -3.20 20.41 11.93
C ASP A 137 -3.44 18.93 11.57
N ASN A 138 -3.21 18.54 10.30
CA ASN A 138 -3.37 17.16 9.87
C ASN A 138 -2.37 16.25 10.59
N PRO A 139 -2.82 15.32 11.45
CA PRO A 139 -1.90 14.50 12.24
C PRO A 139 -1.28 13.34 11.46
N VAL A 140 -1.88 12.97 10.33
CA VAL A 140 -1.54 11.75 9.58
C VAL A 140 -0.56 12.07 8.44
N ILE A 141 -0.87 13.09 7.66
CA ILE A 141 -0.10 13.42 6.46
C ILE A 141 1.15 14.24 6.80
N UNK A 142 1.05 15.27 7.20
CA UNK A 142 2.02 16.03 7.61
C UNK A 142 3.08 16.13 6.63
N ALA A 143 4.17 15.98 7.16
CA ALA A 143 5.39 16.10 6.33
C ALA A 143 5.60 14.91 5.40
N ARG A 144 4.68 13.92 5.40
CA ARG A 144 4.67 12.81 4.42
C ARG A 144 4.35 13.28 3.00
N ALA A 145 3.59 14.39 2.88
CA ALA A 145 3.28 14.99 1.57
C ALA A 145 4.53 15.69 0.99
N PHE A 146 4.64 15.71 -0.34
CA PHE A 146 5.73 16.41 -1.04
C PHE A 146 5.54 17.92 -1.09
N GLY A 147 4.35 18.41 -0.77
CA GLY A 147 4.07 19.84 -0.80
C GLY A 147 2.73 20.20 -0.18
N ASN A 148 2.54 21.52 -0.01
CA ASN A 148 1.31 22.08 0.54
C ASN A 148 0.44 22.77 -0.53
N THR A 149 0.86 22.70 -1.79
CA THR A 149 0.03 23.14 -2.94
C THR A 149 -0.07 21.98 -3.95
N PRO A 150 -1.09 22.00 -4.81
CA PRO A 150 -1.21 20.97 -5.86
C PRO A 150 0.06 20.85 -6.71
N GLU A 151 0.69 21.96 -7.06
CA GLU A 151 1.87 21.99 -7.92
C GLU A 151 3.07 21.33 -7.25
N THR A 152 3.38 21.71 -6.02
CA THR A 152 4.55 21.18 -5.29
C THR A 152 4.35 19.71 -4.93
N ALA A 153 3.13 19.33 -4.51
CA ALA A 153 2.82 17.95 -4.20
C ALA A 153 2.92 17.07 -5.46
N THR A 154 2.38 17.58 -6.60
CA THR A 154 2.43 16.87 -7.88
C THR A 154 3.86 16.64 -8.34
N GLN A 155 4.67 17.71 -8.34
CA GLN A 155 6.05 17.63 -8.81
C GLN A 155 6.84 16.60 -8.01
N GLY A 156 6.80 16.72 -6.68
CA GLY A 156 7.56 15.81 -5.81
C GLY A 156 7.09 14.36 -5.90
N ALA A 157 5.78 14.13 -5.86
CA ALA A 157 5.23 12.77 -5.95
C ALA A 157 5.55 12.12 -7.30
N ARG A 158 5.44 12.91 -8.39
CA ARG A 158 5.77 12.44 -9.74
C ARG A 158 7.25 12.07 -9.87
N ASP A 159 8.13 12.96 -9.43
CA ASP A 159 9.58 12.72 -9.50
C ASP A 159 9.96 11.50 -8.65
N TYR A 160 9.40 11.37 -7.46
CA TYR A 160 9.63 10.21 -6.60
C TYR A 160 9.17 8.91 -7.28
N TYR A 161 7.96 8.91 -7.83
CA TYR A 161 7.47 7.72 -8.56
C TYR A 161 8.38 7.37 -9.74
N LEU A 162 8.78 8.37 -10.53
CA LEU A 162 9.67 8.12 -11.67
C LEU A 162 11.00 7.49 -11.23
N GLY A 163 11.56 7.94 -10.10
CA GLY A 163 12.77 7.35 -9.54
C GLY A 163 12.59 5.88 -9.15
N LEU A 164 11.45 5.53 -8.52
CA LEU A 164 11.11 4.14 -8.20
C LEU A 164 10.97 3.30 -9.48
N ARG A 165 10.15 3.79 -10.42
CA ARG A 165 9.84 3.10 -11.69
C ARG A 165 11.10 2.82 -12.49
N ASP A 166 11.93 3.85 -12.70
CA ASP A 166 13.14 3.74 -13.52
C ASP A 166 14.19 2.83 -12.86
N SER A 167 14.01 2.56 -11.57
CA SER A 167 14.87 1.64 -10.80
C SER A 167 14.23 0.26 -10.57
N GLY A 168 13.03 0.01 -11.14
CA GLY A 168 12.41 -1.31 -11.12
C GLY A 168 11.56 -1.64 -9.90
N ILE A 169 11.17 -0.64 -9.10
CA ILE A 169 10.26 -0.83 -7.96
C ILE A 169 8.88 -0.29 -8.35
N LEU A 170 7.84 -1.07 -8.10
CA LEU A 170 6.47 -0.61 -8.27
C LEU A 170 6.14 0.46 -7.23
N GLY A 171 5.46 1.52 -7.67
CA GLY A 171 4.94 2.55 -6.79
C GLY A 171 3.42 2.47 -6.68
N CYS A 172 2.89 3.11 -5.64
CA CYS A 172 1.45 3.19 -5.37
C CYS A 172 1.09 4.61 -4.93
N ALA A 173 0.24 5.30 -5.70
CA ALA A 173 -0.24 6.64 -5.33
C ALA A 173 -1.24 6.54 -4.17
N LYS A 174 -1.05 7.31 -3.11
CA LYS A 174 -1.93 7.25 -1.94
C LYS A 174 -2.12 8.60 -1.28
N HIS A 175 -3.29 8.84 -0.68
CA HIS A 175 -4.45 7.98 -0.43
C HIS A 175 -5.66 8.56 -1.16
N PHE A 176 -6.09 7.91 -2.22
CA PHE A 176 -7.13 8.41 -3.13
C PHE A 176 -8.51 8.48 -2.48
N PRO A 177 -9.30 9.56 -2.63
CA PRO A 177 -9.07 10.74 -3.48
C PRO A 177 -8.37 11.92 -2.80
N GLY A 178 -7.76 11.75 -1.63
CA GLY A 178 -7.00 12.76 -0.89
C GLY A 178 -7.25 12.70 0.61
N HIS A 179 -6.17 12.68 1.39
CA HIS A 179 -6.17 12.61 2.87
C HIS A 179 -5.64 13.91 3.51
N GLY A 180 -5.16 14.85 2.70
CA GLY A 180 -4.39 16.00 3.21
C GLY A 180 -5.19 17.02 4.03
N ASP A 181 -6.51 17.07 3.84
CA ASP A 181 -7.38 18.06 4.45
C ASP A 181 -8.08 17.55 5.74
N THR A 182 -7.71 16.36 6.25
CA THR A 182 -8.32 15.82 7.46
C THR A 182 -7.72 16.44 8.72
N SER A 183 -8.56 16.64 9.73
CA SER A 183 -8.13 17.04 11.07
C SER A 183 -8.17 15.86 12.06
N LYS A 184 -8.52 14.67 11.58
CA LYS A 184 -8.65 13.45 12.40
C LYS A 184 -7.79 12.32 11.86
N ASP A 185 -7.39 11.44 12.76
CA ASP A 185 -6.55 10.29 12.43
C ASP A 185 -7.41 9.07 12.07
N SER A 186 -7.30 8.60 10.84
CA SER A 186 -8.02 7.43 10.33
C SER A 186 -7.59 6.12 11.03
N HIS A 187 -6.48 6.11 11.75
CA HIS A 187 -6.10 4.97 12.58
C HIS A 187 -6.95 4.87 13.86
N ILE A 188 -7.68 5.93 14.22
CA ILE A 188 -8.44 6.01 15.49
C ILE A 188 -9.94 6.00 15.22
N GLU A 189 -10.43 6.76 14.24
CA GLU A 189 -11.85 6.87 13.90
C GLU A 189 -12.02 7.16 12.42
N LEU A 190 -13.24 7.00 11.89
CA LEU A 190 -13.52 7.31 10.49
C LEU A 190 -13.56 8.83 10.29
N PRO A 191 -12.59 9.42 9.57
CA PRO A 191 -12.62 10.86 9.31
C PRO A 191 -13.72 11.21 8.32
N ILE A 192 -14.18 12.46 8.38
CA ILE A 192 -15.19 13.00 7.47
C ILE A 192 -14.62 14.23 6.78
N LEU A 193 -14.67 14.28 5.45
CA LEU A 193 -14.26 15.43 4.66
C LEU A 193 -15.45 15.99 3.87
N ASN A 194 -15.82 17.23 4.16
CA ASN A 194 -16.94 17.91 3.52
C ASN A 194 -16.55 18.63 2.23
N LEU A 195 -15.71 17.96 1.42
CA LEU A 195 -15.28 18.46 0.11
C LEU A 195 -16.29 18.04 -0.97
N THR A 196 -16.59 18.96 -1.87
CA THR A 196 -17.39 18.66 -3.05
C THR A 196 -16.51 17.99 -4.13
N LEU A 197 -17.11 17.42 -5.14
CA LEU A 197 -16.37 16.89 -6.28
C LEU A 197 -15.55 17.99 -6.98
N GLU A 198 -16.10 19.21 -7.05
CA GLU A 198 -15.38 20.35 -7.61
C GLU A 198 -14.15 20.70 -6.79
N ASP A 199 -14.27 20.70 -5.45
CA ASP A 199 -13.10 20.92 -4.57
C ASP A 199 -12.02 19.89 -4.83
N LEU A 200 -12.40 18.60 -4.96
CA LEU A 200 -11.44 17.54 -5.27
C LEU A 200 -10.75 17.78 -6.62
N ARG A 201 -11.52 18.14 -7.65
CA ARG A 201 -10.97 18.38 -9.01
C ARG A 201 -10.00 19.56 -9.04
N LEU A 202 -10.29 20.61 -8.29
CA LEU A 202 -9.47 21.82 -8.26
C LEU A 202 -8.19 21.64 -7.42
N ARG A 203 -8.13 20.62 -6.58
CA ARG A 203 -7.00 20.47 -5.66
C ARG A 203 -6.54 19.01 -5.52
N GLU A 204 -7.32 18.16 -4.84
CA GLU A 204 -6.86 16.85 -4.39
C GLU A 204 -6.54 15.87 -5.52
N LEU A 205 -7.29 15.93 -6.63
CA LEU A 205 -7.12 15.00 -7.75
C LEU A 205 -5.94 15.34 -8.67
N ILE A 206 -5.38 16.55 -8.57
CA ILE A 206 -4.31 17.00 -9.49
C ILE A 206 -3.07 16.09 -9.41
N PRO A 207 -2.51 15.76 -8.20
CA PRO A 207 -1.37 14.86 -8.14
C PRO A 207 -1.71 13.44 -8.64
N PHE A 208 -2.90 12.92 -8.35
CA PHE A 208 -3.29 11.58 -8.81
C PHE A 208 -3.37 11.53 -10.33
N LYS A 209 -3.99 12.55 -10.94
CA LYS A 209 -4.08 12.65 -12.41
C LYS A 209 -2.68 12.62 -13.04
N ALA A 210 -1.76 13.42 -12.52
CA ALA A 210 -0.38 13.47 -13.03
C ALA A 210 0.36 12.12 -12.87
N LEU A 211 0.10 11.39 -11.78
CA LEU A 211 0.69 10.06 -11.59
C LEU A 211 0.07 9.02 -12.54
N ILE A 212 -1.23 9.12 -12.81
CA ILE A 212 -1.90 8.26 -13.80
C ILE A 212 -1.34 8.52 -15.20
N GLU A 213 -1.10 9.79 -15.58
CA GLU A 213 -0.50 10.16 -16.86
C GLU A 213 0.89 9.56 -17.07
N VAL A 214 1.66 9.37 -15.99
CA VAL A 214 2.97 8.68 -16.05
C VAL A 214 2.86 7.19 -15.73
N GLN A 215 1.66 6.64 -15.80
CA GLN A 215 1.36 5.20 -15.72
C GLN A 215 1.73 4.57 -14.38
N ILE A 216 1.37 5.22 -13.27
CA ILE A 216 1.53 4.57 -11.96
C ILE A 216 0.66 3.30 -11.91
N PRO A 217 1.23 2.14 -11.47
CA PRO A 217 0.50 0.89 -11.60
C PRO A 217 -0.53 0.63 -10.49
N LEU A 218 -0.41 1.28 -9.33
CA LEU A 218 -1.34 1.08 -8.22
C LEU A 218 -1.80 2.42 -7.66
N VAL A 219 -3.08 2.43 -7.23
CA VAL A 219 -3.66 3.54 -6.46
C VAL A 219 -4.29 2.95 -5.20
N MET A 220 -3.92 3.52 -4.04
CA MET A 220 -4.46 3.08 -2.74
C MET A 220 -5.62 3.97 -2.33
N THR A 221 -6.72 3.33 -1.92
CA THR A 221 -7.94 4.01 -1.45
C THR A 221 -7.75 4.58 -0.04
N VAL A 222 -8.65 5.46 0.35
CA VAL A 222 -8.65 6.06 1.69
C VAL A 222 -9.88 5.63 2.50
N HIS A 223 -9.71 5.46 3.81
CA HIS A 223 -10.82 5.18 4.74
C HIS A 223 -11.35 6.50 5.30
N ILE A 224 -11.99 7.30 4.44
CA ILE A 224 -12.58 8.61 4.76
C ILE A 224 -13.98 8.67 4.15
N LEU A 225 -14.92 9.25 4.89
CA LEU A 225 -16.27 9.53 4.39
C LEU A 225 -16.29 10.90 3.72
N PHE A 226 -16.84 10.97 2.50
CA PHE A 226 -17.03 12.20 1.74
C PHE A 226 -18.52 12.43 1.52
N PRO A 227 -19.24 13.01 2.50
CA PRO A 227 -20.71 13.04 2.45
C PRO A 227 -21.32 13.80 1.27
N LYS A 228 -20.57 14.73 0.66
CA LYS A 228 -21.03 15.49 -0.52
C LYS A 228 -20.84 14.72 -1.83
N ILE A 229 -20.21 13.53 -1.77
CA ILE A 229 -19.98 12.67 -2.94
C ILE A 229 -20.70 11.33 -2.74
N ASP A 230 -20.48 10.69 -1.60
CA ASP A 230 -21.13 9.46 -1.21
C ASP A 230 -21.38 9.52 0.30
N PRO A 231 -22.63 9.79 0.73
CA PRO A 231 -22.91 10.00 2.15
C PRO A 231 -22.90 8.73 2.99
N ASP A 232 -22.98 7.57 2.35
CA ASP A 232 -23.27 6.32 3.05
C ASP A 232 -22.03 5.49 3.37
N VAL A 233 -20.93 5.65 2.60
CA VAL A 233 -19.78 4.77 2.74
C VAL A 233 -18.46 5.52 2.54
N PRO A 234 -17.37 5.08 3.19
CA PRO A 234 -16.04 5.66 2.95
C PRO A 234 -15.50 5.33 1.56
N GLY A 235 -14.46 6.06 1.16
CA GLY A 235 -13.87 5.97 -0.18
C GLY A 235 -13.62 4.55 -0.67
N THR A 236 -13.10 3.68 0.20
CA THR A 236 -12.82 2.27 -0.14
C THR A 236 -14.06 1.47 -0.57
N LEU A 237 -15.25 1.91 -0.18
CA LEU A 237 -16.53 1.23 -0.47
C LEU A 237 -17.40 2.01 -1.47
N SER A 238 -16.91 3.12 -2.01
CA SER A 238 -17.71 4.07 -2.80
C SER A 238 -17.53 3.86 -4.31
N GLN A 239 -18.59 3.45 -4.99
CA GLN A 239 -18.60 3.38 -6.47
C GLN A 239 -18.40 4.76 -7.09
N ALA A 240 -18.97 5.81 -6.48
CA ALA A 240 -18.80 7.17 -6.97
C ALA A 240 -17.30 7.55 -7.01
N ILE A 241 -16.56 7.16 -5.97
CA ILE A 241 -15.13 7.51 -5.87
C ILE A 241 -14.27 6.59 -6.74
N LEU A 242 -14.41 5.26 -6.62
CA LEU A 242 -13.48 4.34 -7.29
C LEU A 242 -13.86 4.06 -8.74
N LYS A 243 -15.15 3.93 -9.04
CA LYS A 243 -15.58 3.64 -10.40
C LYS A 243 -15.71 4.94 -11.21
N THR A 244 -16.55 5.87 -10.75
CA THR A 244 -16.85 7.05 -11.56
C THR A 244 -15.67 8.01 -11.61
N ILE A 245 -15.08 8.41 -10.46
CA ILE A 245 -13.99 9.39 -10.47
C ILE A 245 -12.68 8.73 -10.93
N LEU A 246 -12.23 7.64 -10.26
CA LEU A 246 -10.90 7.08 -10.55
C LEU A 246 -10.85 6.38 -11.90
N ARG A 247 -11.77 5.43 -12.16
CA ARG A 247 -11.72 4.64 -13.38
C ARG A 247 -12.21 5.41 -14.62
N GLU A 248 -13.42 6.01 -14.52
CA GLU A 248 -14.06 6.60 -15.70
C GLU A 248 -13.56 8.03 -16.00
N GLU A 249 -13.47 8.89 -14.99
CA GLU A 249 -13.07 10.30 -15.20
C GLU A 249 -11.55 10.44 -15.36
N LEU A 250 -10.75 9.83 -14.44
CA LEU A 250 -9.28 9.94 -14.49
C LEU A 250 -8.63 8.89 -15.40
N GLY A 251 -9.39 7.88 -15.85
CA GLY A 251 -8.88 6.87 -16.78
C GLY A 251 -7.90 5.88 -16.18
N PHE A 252 -7.98 5.60 -14.87
CA PHE A 252 -7.04 4.67 -14.24
C PHE A 252 -7.37 3.22 -14.58
N GLU A 253 -6.43 2.52 -15.20
CA GLU A 253 -6.59 1.12 -15.61
C GLU A 253 -5.81 0.12 -14.74
N GLY A 254 -4.98 0.60 -13.81
CA GLY A 254 -4.14 -0.23 -12.94
C GLY A 254 -4.90 -0.87 -11.78
N VAL A 255 -4.15 -1.36 -10.80
CA VAL A 255 -4.70 -2.06 -9.63
C VAL A 255 -5.12 -1.05 -8.55
N VAL A 256 -6.36 -1.13 -8.10
CA VAL A 256 -6.87 -0.37 -6.96
C VAL A 256 -6.69 -1.23 -5.71
N VAL A 257 -5.94 -0.71 -4.73
CA VAL A 257 -5.68 -1.44 -3.48
C VAL A 257 -6.31 -0.69 -2.30
N SER A 258 -6.87 -1.41 -1.34
CA SER A 258 -7.37 -0.78 -0.11
C SER A 258 -6.19 -0.27 0.73
N ASP A 259 -6.41 0.76 1.52
CA ASP A 259 -5.56 0.98 2.69
C ASP A 259 -5.78 -0.18 3.67
N ASP A 260 -5.03 -0.24 4.75
CA ASP A 260 -5.04 -1.38 5.69
C ASP A 260 -6.42 -1.59 6.31
N LEU A 261 -7.00 -2.76 6.07
CA LEU A 261 -8.32 -3.13 6.61
C LEU A 261 -8.33 -3.33 8.13
N ASP A 262 -7.17 -3.39 8.77
CA ASP A 262 -7.09 -3.42 10.23
C ASP A 262 -7.25 -2.03 10.87
N MET A 263 -7.17 -0.94 10.07
CA MET A 263 -7.37 0.42 10.60
C MET A 263 -8.77 0.58 11.19
N LYS A 264 -8.85 1.20 12.36
CA LYS A 264 -10.09 1.30 13.12
C LYS A 264 -11.22 2.01 12.36
N ALA A 265 -10.89 2.95 11.48
CA ALA A 265 -11.86 3.64 10.63
C ALA A 265 -12.74 2.67 9.82
N ILE A 266 -12.24 1.49 9.47
CA ILE A 266 -12.92 0.57 8.56
C ILE A 266 -13.06 -0.85 9.13
N SER A 267 -12.26 -1.24 10.11
CA SER A 267 -12.13 -2.64 10.53
C SER A 267 -13.44 -3.28 10.95
N ASP A 268 -14.29 -2.53 11.66
CA ASP A 268 -15.58 -3.05 12.11
C ASP A 268 -16.57 -3.20 10.94
N MET A 269 -16.43 -2.40 9.89
CA MET A 269 -17.25 -2.55 8.68
C MET A 269 -16.93 -3.85 7.97
N PHE A 270 -15.64 -4.20 7.86
CA PHE A 270 -15.21 -5.44 7.19
C PHE A 270 -15.51 -6.71 8.01
N MET A 271 -16.06 -6.57 9.22
CA MET A 271 -16.61 -7.70 9.97
C MET A 271 -18.11 -7.92 9.67
N LYS A 272 -18.73 -7.04 8.88
CA LYS A 272 -20.13 -7.16 8.49
C LYS A 272 -20.25 -7.87 7.15
N ALA A 273 -21.22 -8.76 7.02
CA ALA A 273 -21.47 -9.52 5.79
C ALA A 273 -21.73 -8.59 4.60
N GLY A 274 -21.14 -8.94 3.47
CA GLY A 274 -21.31 -8.22 2.20
C GLY A 274 -20.40 -7.00 2.03
N THR A 275 -19.56 -6.68 3.03
CA THR A 275 -18.66 -5.52 2.90
C THR A 275 -17.57 -5.75 1.87
N VAL A 276 -17.04 -6.98 1.81
CA VAL A 276 -16.03 -7.34 0.80
C VAL A 276 -16.62 -7.20 -0.60
N ALA A 277 -17.85 -7.71 -0.81
CA ALA A 277 -18.54 -7.56 -2.09
C ALA A 277 -18.74 -6.08 -2.45
N ARG A 278 -19.12 -5.25 -1.47
CA ARG A 278 -19.31 -3.82 -1.71
C ARG A 278 -18.01 -3.17 -2.19
N SER A 279 -16.88 -3.53 -1.59
CA SER A 279 -15.57 -2.97 -1.98
C SER A 279 -15.18 -3.41 -3.41
N PHE A 280 -15.33 -4.70 -3.75
CA PHE A 280 -15.10 -5.18 -5.11
C PHE A 280 -16.02 -4.47 -6.11
N ASN A 281 -17.30 -4.39 -5.80
CA ASN A 281 -18.30 -3.73 -6.67
C ASN A 281 -18.03 -2.22 -6.81
N ALA A 282 -17.37 -1.61 -5.83
CA ALA A 282 -16.93 -0.22 -5.91
C ALA A 282 -15.73 -0.07 -6.85
N GLY A 283 -14.93 -1.12 -7.06
CA GLY A 283 -13.78 -1.08 -7.96
C GLY A 283 -12.44 -1.37 -7.30
N CYS A 284 -12.42 -1.79 -6.03
CA CYS A 284 -11.21 -2.22 -5.35
C CYS A 284 -10.82 -3.62 -5.82
N ASP A 285 -9.53 -3.84 -6.12
CA ASP A 285 -9.03 -5.10 -6.65
C ASP A 285 -8.24 -5.91 -5.61
N LEU A 286 -7.52 -5.23 -4.72
CA LEU A 286 -6.51 -5.83 -3.85
C LEU A 286 -6.70 -5.28 -2.43
N PHE A 287 -6.50 -6.13 -1.43
CA PHE A 287 -6.79 -5.80 -0.03
C PHE A 287 -5.56 -6.01 0.84
N ILE A 288 -5.26 -5.03 1.71
CA ILE A 288 -4.17 -5.15 2.68
C ILE A 288 -4.78 -5.51 4.04
N VAL A 289 -4.29 -6.58 4.65
CA VAL A 289 -4.55 -6.92 6.05
C VAL A 289 -3.19 -7.00 6.74
N SER A 290 -2.79 -5.92 7.40
CA SER A 290 -1.41 -5.75 7.85
C SER A 290 -1.05 -6.55 9.10
N ARG A 291 -2.02 -6.84 9.94
CA ARG A 291 -1.80 -7.48 11.25
C ARG A 291 -0.74 -6.74 12.08
N ASN A 292 -0.69 -5.41 11.88
CA ASN A 292 0.30 -4.54 12.52
C ASN A 292 -0.30 -3.69 13.66
N ILE A 293 -1.58 -3.84 13.93
CA ILE A 293 -2.29 -3.16 15.02
C ILE A 293 -2.53 -4.19 16.14
N ASN A 294 -2.36 -3.80 17.39
CA ASN A 294 -2.44 -4.71 18.55
C ASN A 294 -3.74 -5.51 18.62
N SER A 295 -4.83 -4.98 18.09
CA SER A 295 -6.13 -5.67 18.06
C SER A 295 -6.30 -6.60 16.85
N SER A 296 -5.36 -6.62 15.91
CA SER A 296 -5.47 -7.47 14.72
C SER A 296 -5.24 -8.94 15.07
N SER A 297 -6.06 -9.81 14.50
CA SER A 297 -5.90 -11.25 14.65
C SER A 297 -6.03 -11.93 13.29
N ILE A 298 -5.51 -13.11 13.17
CA ILE A 298 -5.62 -13.89 11.94
C ILE A 298 -7.09 -14.24 11.64
N GLU A 299 -7.92 -14.37 12.68
CA GLU A 299 -9.35 -14.67 12.53
C GLU A 299 -10.07 -13.57 11.72
N ARG A 300 -9.62 -12.31 11.84
CA ARG A 300 -10.19 -11.21 11.03
C ARG A 300 -9.92 -11.46 9.55
N THR A 301 -8.70 -11.88 9.21
CA THR A 301 -8.36 -12.22 7.81
C THR A 301 -9.29 -13.33 7.29
N TYR A 302 -9.50 -14.36 8.10
CA TYR A 302 -10.41 -15.45 7.72
C TYR A 302 -11.85 -14.97 7.55
N ARG A 303 -12.34 -14.09 8.44
CA ARG A 303 -13.70 -13.54 8.33
C ARG A 303 -13.88 -12.74 7.02
N ILE A 304 -12.86 -11.97 6.64
CA ILE A 304 -12.87 -11.23 5.36
C ILE A 304 -12.92 -12.23 4.19
N ALA A 305 -12.09 -13.28 4.24
CA ALA A 305 -12.07 -14.30 3.18
C ALA A 305 -13.38 -15.11 3.12
N GLU A 306 -14.00 -15.36 4.27
CA GLU A 306 -15.32 -16.02 4.35
C GLU A 306 -16.42 -15.11 3.76
N ASP A 307 -16.41 -13.82 4.08
CA ASP A 307 -17.36 -12.86 3.51
C ASP A 307 -17.26 -12.83 1.97
N PHE A 308 -16.02 -12.88 1.44
CA PHE A 308 -15.80 -13.01 -0.01
C PHE A 308 -16.45 -14.29 -0.55
N ALA A 309 -16.20 -15.44 0.10
CA ALA A 309 -16.72 -16.73 -0.33
C ALA A 309 -18.26 -16.79 -0.29
N ASP A 310 -18.83 -16.22 0.79
CA ASP A 310 -20.28 -16.15 0.98
C ASP A 310 -20.91 -15.23 -0.07
N SER A 311 -20.29 -14.10 -0.34
CA SER A 311 -20.77 -13.12 -1.32
C SER A 311 -20.80 -13.69 -2.74
N LEU A 312 -19.80 -14.50 -3.10
CA LEU A 312 -19.84 -15.24 -4.37
C LEU A 312 -20.96 -16.28 -4.37
N SER A 313 -21.16 -16.97 -3.24
CA SER A 313 -22.15 -18.04 -3.15
C SER A 313 -23.59 -17.54 -3.24
N ASN A 314 -23.85 -16.37 -2.65
CA ASN A 314 -25.20 -15.77 -2.62
C ASN A 314 -25.46 -14.79 -3.78
N GLY A 315 -24.47 -14.57 -4.65
CA GLY A 315 -24.61 -13.73 -5.84
C GLY A 315 -24.53 -12.21 -5.59
N SER A 316 -24.16 -11.77 -4.38
CA SER A 316 -23.96 -10.33 -4.09
C SER A 316 -22.62 -9.82 -4.67
N LEU A 317 -21.72 -10.73 -5.03
CA LEU A 317 -20.48 -10.44 -5.75
C LEU A 317 -20.46 -11.26 -7.05
N ASP A 318 -20.38 -10.57 -8.19
CA ASP A 318 -20.36 -11.20 -9.51
C ASP A 318 -18.96 -11.76 -9.79
N GLU A 319 -18.93 -12.99 -10.31
CA GLU A 319 -17.69 -13.65 -10.77
C GLU A 319 -16.92 -12.78 -11.77
N ALA A 320 -17.61 -12.06 -12.64
CA ALA A 320 -16.97 -11.20 -13.64
C ALA A 320 -16.19 -10.05 -13.01
N VAL A 321 -16.68 -9.49 -11.89
CA VAL A 321 -15.99 -8.42 -11.15
C VAL A 321 -14.70 -8.96 -10.55
N VAL A 322 -14.77 -10.13 -9.92
CA VAL A 322 -13.59 -10.77 -9.30
C VAL A 322 -12.56 -11.14 -10.37
N GLU A 323 -13.00 -11.69 -11.49
CA GLU A 323 -12.09 -12.09 -12.57
C GLU A 323 -11.39 -10.88 -13.18
N ALA A 324 -12.10 -9.78 -13.42
CA ALA A 324 -11.51 -8.55 -13.94
C ALA A 324 -10.46 -7.98 -12.97
N ALA A 325 -10.74 -8.02 -11.65
CA ALA A 325 -9.78 -7.62 -10.62
C ALA A 325 -8.54 -8.54 -10.63
N ARG A 326 -8.76 -9.86 -10.70
CA ARG A 326 -7.69 -10.85 -10.76
C ARG A 326 -6.79 -10.62 -12.00
N GLU A 327 -7.40 -10.39 -13.16
CA GLU A 327 -6.64 -10.13 -14.39
C GLU A 327 -5.71 -8.93 -14.26
N ARG A 328 -6.19 -7.81 -13.66
CA ARG A 328 -5.35 -6.63 -13.43
C ARG A 328 -4.16 -6.95 -12.53
N ILE A 329 -4.41 -7.69 -11.44
CA ILE A 329 -3.37 -8.08 -10.48
C ILE A 329 -2.35 -9.02 -11.14
N GLU A 330 -2.81 -10.05 -11.84
CA GLU A 330 -1.92 -11.03 -12.49
C GLU A 330 -1.10 -10.40 -13.62
N LYS A 331 -1.71 -9.52 -14.41
CA LYS A 331 -1.01 -8.76 -15.44
C LYS A 331 0.14 -7.93 -14.84
N LEU A 332 -0.13 -7.27 -13.71
CA LEU A 332 0.91 -6.50 -13.01
C LEU A 332 2.00 -7.41 -12.44
N LEU A 333 1.60 -8.50 -11.76
CA LEU A 333 2.56 -9.43 -11.16
C LEU A 333 3.45 -10.08 -12.23
N ALA A 334 2.92 -10.38 -13.40
CA ALA A 334 3.67 -11.02 -14.49
C ALA A 334 4.85 -10.18 -14.97
N VAL A 335 4.76 -8.85 -14.82
CA VAL A 335 5.87 -7.95 -15.21
C VAL A 335 6.67 -7.44 -14.00
N THR A 336 6.34 -7.89 -12.80
CA THR A 336 7.00 -7.45 -11.56
C THR A 336 8.25 -8.29 -11.30
N PRO A 337 9.44 -7.68 -11.26
CA PRO A 337 10.66 -8.44 -10.97
C PRO A 337 10.63 -9.05 -9.57
N GLN A 338 11.29 -10.21 -9.44
CA GLN A 338 11.49 -10.88 -8.16
C GLN A 338 12.98 -10.76 -7.81
N TYR A 339 13.30 -10.02 -6.77
CA TYR A 339 14.68 -9.69 -6.43
C TYR A 339 15.26 -10.65 -5.38
N PRO A 340 16.52 -11.10 -5.54
CA PRO A 340 17.18 -11.87 -4.49
C PRO A 340 17.61 -10.96 -3.34
N ILE A 341 17.51 -11.46 -2.12
CA ILE A 341 18.00 -10.72 -0.94
C ILE A 341 19.52 -10.86 -0.85
N HIS A 342 20.21 -9.73 -0.73
CA HIS A 342 21.68 -9.68 -0.68
C HIS A 342 22.18 -8.46 0.08
N THR A 343 23.38 -8.54 0.61
CA THR A 343 24.05 -7.45 1.31
C THR A 343 24.42 -6.33 0.33
N LEU A 344 24.10 -5.10 0.69
CA LEU A 344 24.57 -3.92 -0.08
C LEU A 344 26.02 -3.58 0.27
N ASP A 345 26.73 -3.07 -0.72
CA ASP A 345 28.07 -2.54 -0.55
C ASP A 345 28.05 -1.33 0.39
N LYS A 346 29.07 -1.23 1.25
CA LYS A 346 29.18 -0.11 2.20
C LYS A 346 29.31 1.24 1.50
N ASP A 347 29.99 1.27 0.34
CA ASP A 347 30.16 2.52 -0.42
C ASP A 347 28.82 3.02 -0.97
N VAL A 348 27.93 2.11 -1.39
CA VAL A 348 26.59 2.45 -1.83
C VAL A 348 25.79 3.07 -0.67
N LEU A 349 25.83 2.42 0.50
CA LEU A 349 25.12 2.92 1.69
C LEU A 349 25.67 4.28 2.13
N LEU A 350 26.99 4.48 2.02
CA LEU A 350 27.62 5.77 2.34
C LEU A 350 27.16 6.88 1.39
N GLN A 351 27.09 6.58 0.09
CA GLN A 351 26.59 7.53 -0.92
C GLN A 351 25.12 7.90 -0.64
N HIS A 352 24.29 6.91 -0.29
CA HIS A 352 22.90 7.17 0.06
C HIS A 352 22.76 8.01 1.32
N ALA A 353 23.59 7.76 2.33
CA ALA A 353 23.61 8.57 3.56
C ALA A 353 24.00 10.04 3.26
N GLN A 354 24.96 10.26 2.35
CA GLN A 354 25.33 11.60 1.90
C GLN A 354 24.20 12.29 1.17
N LEU A 355 23.50 11.55 0.30
CA LEU A 355 22.30 12.07 -0.40
C LEU A 355 21.19 12.44 0.61
N ALA A 356 20.98 11.62 1.64
CA ALA A 356 19.98 11.91 2.67
C ALA A 356 20.30 13.23 3.40
N ILE A 357 21.59 13.48 3.71
CA ILE A 357 22.03 14.74 4.33
C ILE A 357 21.79 15.91 3.36
N ALA A 358 22.24 15.77 2.11
CA ALA A 358 22.09 16.83 1.10
C ALA A 358 20.62 17.22 0.90
N SER A 359 19.72 16.24 0.91
CA SER A 359 18.28 16.46 0.72
C SER A 359 17.62 17.27 1.84
N CYS A 360 18.27 17.39 3.00
CA CYS A 360 17.73 18.17 4.13
C CYS A 360 17.98 19.68 3.97
N TYR A 361 18.95 20.08 3.12
CA TYR A 361 19.43 21.47 3.04
C TYR A 361 19.16 22.14 1.68
N SER A 362 18.42 21.49 0.79
CA SER A 362 18.13 21.98 -0.57
C SER A 362 16.85 22.84 -0.69
#